data_4c207e127b880d1f3ae4187c42e3cc68
#
_entry.id   4c207e127b880d1f3ae4187c42e3cc68
#
_cell.length_a   1.000
_cell.length_b   1.000
_cell.length_c   1.000
_cell.angle_alpha   90.00
_cell.angle_beta   90.00
_cell.angle_gamma   90.00
#
_symmetry.space_group_name_H-M   'P 1'
#
loop_
_entity.id
_entity.type
_entity.pdbx_description
1 polymer ?
#
loop_
_entity_poly.entity_id
_entity_poly.type
_entity_poly.pdbx_seq_one_letter_code
_entity_poly.pdbx_strand_id
1 'polypeptide(L)'
;KIYRNHEPIETFRANTFGDQSILRSAIANGYELDVAAAPALANWYRLGGYTNTFDLTDSLHADPGQAVIDETAQLLDLSLLRSLPHFVKRYVYNEQRWLIQALVSESRVSQLQYFSHRFFLRRWHESMTAEREAPVYKMVHLMLSHNPMVVDEDCEFADQYLYAERENVLNQSRCSLIEAVRLLEKMKHVGVYDQTLIVIMGDHGAWVRPKGLKVEIASDGTRKPMLLSAAQHALATPLLAIKMPGGSGSLRFSDAPTWTADLPDTISTALGFGDDFGRRDILSLSEDEQRTRRFHYYAYDRAELDSDYLEPIQEYLVEGNVYDLSAWRLGELYEPNSAAGN
;
A
#
# COMPACT_ATOMS: atom_id res chain seq x y z
N LYS A 1 -13.29 -10.11 14.13
CA LYS A 1 -13.11 -10.28 15.60
C LYS A 1 -12.25 -9.17 16.21
N ILE A 2 -11.18 -8.77 15.55
CA ILE A 2 -10.19 -7.80 16.05
C ILE A 2 -10.87 -6.45 16.36
N TYR A 3 -11.69 -5.96 15.47
CA TYR A 3 -12.40 -4.69 15.64
C TYR A 3 -13.49 -4.70 16.71
N ARG A 4 -13.99 -5.88 17.08
CA ARG A 4 -15.03 -6.01 18.12
C ARG A 4 -14.49 -5.90 19.55
N ASN A 5 -13.20 -6.12 19.74
CA ASN A 5 -12.59 -6.26 21.05
C ASN A 5 -11.78 -5.05 21.50
N HIS A 6 -11.72 -3.95 20.71
CA HIS A 6 -10.92 -2.76 21.02
C HIS A 6 -9.47 -3.09 21.39
N GLU A 7 -8.86 -3.98 20.64
CA GLU A 7 -7.46 -4.28 20.84
C GLU A 7 -6.62 -3.04 20.50
N PRO A 8 -5.58 -2.74 21.29
CA PRO A 8 -4.62 -1.71 20.95
C PRO A 8 -4.04 -1.94 19.55
N ILE A 9 -3.77 -0.88 18.80
CA ILE A 9 -3.21 -0.96 17.43
C ILE A 9 -1.94 -1.81 17.41
N GLU A 10 -1.11 -1.74 18.43
CA GLU A 10 0.12 -2.55 18.52
C GLU A 10 -0.19 -4.06 18.62
N THR A 11 -1.21 -4.45 19.35
CA THR A 11 -1.65 -5.86 19.41
C THR A 11 -2.21 -6.31 18.07
N PHE A 12 -3.00 -5.45 17.41
CA PHE A 12 -3.50 -5.71 16.07
C PHE A 12 -2.34 -5.92 15.06
N ARG A 13 -1.33 -5.05 15.09
CA ARG A 13 -0.14 -5.16 14.24
C ARG A 13 0.61 -6.47 14.52
N ALA A 14 0.85 -6.79 15.77
CA ALA A 14 1.53 -8.03 16.16
C ALA A 14 0.78 -9.27 15.67
N ASN A 15 -0.56 -9.29 15.79
CA ASN A 15 -1.39 -10.40 15.32
C ASN A 15 -1.43 -10.49 13.78
N THR A 16 -1.42 -9.35 13.07
CA THR A 16 -1.45 -9.32 11.60
C THR A 16 -0.20 -9.95 10.98
N PHE A 17 0.96 -9.74 11.60
CA PHE A 17 2.24 -10.28 11.16
C PHE A 17 2.65 -11.56 11.91
N GLY A 18 1.74 -12.13 12.71
CA GLY A 18 1.97 -13.31 13.53
C GLY A 18 1.87 -14.64 12.78
N ASP A 19 1.72 -15.71 13.55
CA ASP A 19 1.82 -17.11 13.07
C ASP A 19 0.80 -17.51 12.00
N GLN A 20 -0.31 -16.80 11.88
CA GLN A 20 -1.36 -17.05 10.89
C GLN A 20 -1.20 -16.24 9.61
N SER A 21 -0.01 -15.75 9.29
CA SER A 21 0.25 -15.03 8.05
C SER A 21 0.79 -15.94 6.96
N ILE A 22 0.47 -15.64 5.69
CA ILE A 22 1.03 -16.36 4.53
C ILE A 22 2.57 -16.29 4.49
N LEU A 23 3.17 -15.25 5.09
CA LEU A 23 4.62 -15.12 5.18
C LEU A 23 5.23 -16.20 6.11
N ARG A 24 4.54 -16.51 7.22
CA ARG A 24 4.95 -17.61 8.12
C ARG A 24 4.77 -18.96 7.45
N SER A 25 3.68 -19.15 6.71
CA SER A 25 3.49 -20.34 5.89
C SER A 25 4.63 -20.55 4.90
N ALA A 26 5.05 -19.50 4.20
CA ALA A 26 6.16 -19.58 3.27
C ALA A 26 7.46 -20.05 3.97
N ILE A 27 7.79 -19.46 5.12
CA ILE A 27 8.96 -19.86 5.92
C ILE A 27 8.84 -21.32 6.36
N ALA A 28 7.68 -21.74 6.88
CA ALA A 28 7.44 -23.11 7.33
C ALA A 28 7.56 -24.13 6.20
N ASN A 29 7.31 -23.72 4.96
CA ASN A 29 7.48 -24.52 3.75
C ASN A 29 8.87 -24.37 3.08
N GLY A 30 9.85 -23.83 3.80
CA GLY A 30 11.25 -23.81 3.36
C GLY A 30 11.60 -22.67 2.40
N TYR A 31 10.74 -21.65 2.28
CA TYR A 31 11.07 -20.47 1.50
C TYR A 31 11.91 -19.48 2.33
N GLU A 32 12.91 -18.91 1.70
CA GLU A 32 13.53 -17.69 2.20
C GLU A 32 12.57 -16.52 1.99
N LEU A 33 12.49 -15.61 2.96
CA LEU A 33 11.61 -14.46 2.88
C LEU A 33 12.40 -13.17 2.73
N ASP A 34 12.18 -12.46 1.62
CA ASP A 34 12.67 -11.11 1.39
C ASP A 34 11.49 -10.14 1.47
N VAL A 35 11.57 -9.14 2.35
CA VAL A 35 10.55 -8.09 2.47
C VAL A 35 11.17 -6.74 2.13
N ALA A 36 10.53 -5.97 1.27
CA ALA A 36 10.90 -4.59 0.98
C ALA A 36 9.69 -3.66 1.12
N ALA A 37 9.80 -2.65 1.95
CA ALA A 37 8.70 -1.73 2.24
C ALA A 37 9.21 -0.34 2.63
N ALA A 38 8.32 0.66 2.63
CA ALA A 38 8.60 1.97 3.17
C ALA A 38 8.96 1.88 4.68
N PRO A 39 9.72 2.84 5.24
CA PRO A 39 10.32 2.75 6.58
C PRO A 39 9.39 2.30 7.70
N ALA A 40 8.20 2.90 7.76
CA ALA A 40 7.23 2.56 8.81
C ALA A 40 6.75 1.11 8.70
N LEU A 41 6.45 0.64 7.50
CA LEU A 41 6.03 -0.74 7.24
C LEU A 41 7.18 -1.72 7.42
N ALA A 42 8.38 -1.38 6.95
CA ALA A 42 9.58 -2.20 7.15
C ALA A 42 9.84 -2.44 8.65
N ASN A 43 9.64 -1.43 9.48
CA ASN A 43 9.75 -1.58 10.93
C ASN A 43 8.70 -2.56 11.50
N TRP A 44 7.47 -2.53 11.00
CA TRP A 44 6.44 -3.49 11.45
C TRP A 44 6.78 -4.93 11.08
N TYR A 45 7.34 -5.16 9.88
CA TYR A 45 7.83 -6.49 9.50
C TYR A 45 8.98 -6.95 10.41
N ARG A 46 9.93 -6.07 10.74
CA ARG A 46 11.02 -6.37 11.69
C ARG A 46 10.47 -6.73 13.08
N LEU A 47 9.50 -5.98 13.58
CA LEU A 47 8.81 -6.26 14.85
C LEU A 47 8.05 -7.60 14.80
N GLY A 48 7.53 -7.99 13.65
CA GLY A 48 6.96 -9.32 13.39
C GLY A 48 8.00 -10.44 13.29
N GLY A 49 9.30 -10.14 13.46
CA GLY A 49 10.38 -11.12 13.44
C GLY A 49 10.90 -11.50 12.04
N TYR A 50 10.60 -10.68 11.03
CA TYR A 50 11.13 -10.87 9.67
C TYR A 50 12.46 -10.14 9.53
N THR A 51 13.56 -10.89 9.60
CA THR A 51 14.91 -10.33 9.69
C THR A 51 15.46 -9.82 8.36
N ASN A 52 15.08 -10.44 7.24
CA ASN A 52 15.51 -10.01 5.91
C ASN A 52 14.55 -8.95 5.34
N THR A 53 14.49 -7.81 6.02
CA THR A 53 13.60 -6.70 5.68
C THR A 53 14.41 -5.49 5.24
N PHE A 54 14.15 -5.04 4.03
CA PHE A 54 14.78 -3.90 3.39
C PHE A 54 13.89 -2.67 3.51
N ASP A 55 14.48 -1.56 3.97
CA ASP A 55 13.88 -0.26 3.87
C ASP A 55 14.09 0.29 2.44
N LEU A 56 13.01 0.66 1.77
CA LEU A 56 13.10 1.17 0.40
C LEU A 56 13.83 2.51 0.30
N THR A 57 13.97 3.22 1.41
CA THR A 57 14.74 4.48 1.46
C THR A 57 16.23 4.25 1.67
N ASP A 58 16.65 3.12 2.24
CA ASP A 58 18.08 2.80 2.42
C ASP A 58 18.84 2.78 1.09
N SER A 59 18.14 2.51 -0.01
CA SER A 59 18.72 2.51 -1.35
C SER A 59 19.06 3.91 -1.90
N LEU A 60 18.51 4.97 -1.29
CA LEU A 60 18.80 6.36 -1.66
C LEU A 60 20.17 6.83 -1.18
N HIS A 61 20.66 6.23 -0.11
CA HIS A 61 21.90 6.62 0.52
C HIS A 61 23.11 5.89 -0.10
N ALA A 62 23.28 6.04 -1.41
CA ALA A 62 24.49 5.55 -2.09
C ALA A 62 25.75 6.24 -1.55
N ASP A 63 25.60 7.45 -1.00
CA ASP A 63 26.64 8.19 -0.26
C ASP A 63 26.13 8.50 1.16
N PRO A 64 26.65 7.80 2.19
CA PRO A 64 26.30 8.08 3.58
C PRO A 64 26.61 9.52 4.01
N GLY A 65 27.61 10.17 3.42
CA GLY A 65 27.94 11.55 3.69
C GLY A 65 26.87 12.53 3.21
N GLN A 66 26.33 12.31 2.01
CA GLN A 66 25.23 13.13 1.48
C GLN A 66 23.95 12.93 2.28
N ALA A 67 23.66 11.72 2.72
CA ALA A 67 22.51 11.44 3.58
C ALA A 67 22.56 12.27 4.89
N VAL A 68 23.71 12.30 5.55
CA VAL A 68 23.89 13.10 6.78
C VAL A 68 23.70 14.59 6.50
N ILE A 69 24.18 15.08 5.36
CA ILE A 69 23.99 16.48 4.94
C ILE A 69 22.50 16.78 4.74
N ASP A 70 21.79 15.93 4.03
CA ASP A 70 20.37 16.12 3.71
C ASP A 70 19.49 16.07 4.98
N GLU A 71 19.70 15.11 5.86
CA GLU A 71 19.01 15.01 7.15
C GLU A 71 19.32 16.20 8.06
N THR A 72 20.58 16.62 8.12
CA THR A 72 20.99 17.79 8.90
C THR A 72 20.34 19.06 8.38
N ALA A 73 20.31 19.25 7.06
CA ALA A 73 19.66 20.38 6.42
C ALA A 73 18.16 20.41 6.74
N GLN A 74 17.49 19.27 6.68
CA GLN A 74 16.07 19.16 7.03
C GLN A 74 15.80 19.48 8.50
N LEU A 75 16.63 18.99 9.43
CA LEU A 75 16.50 19.31 10.85
C LEU A 75 16.72 20.80 11.13
N LEU A 76 17.66 21.44 10.42
CA LEU A 76 17.89 22.87 10.52
C LEU A 76 16.71 23.68 9.98
N ASP A 77 16.16 23.31 8.84
CA ASP A 77 14.96 23.95 8.27
C ASP A 77 13.74 23.82 9.21
N LEU A 78 13.52 22.64 9.80
CA LEU A 78 12.46 22.42 10.79
C LEU A 78 12.69 23.27 12.05
N SER A 79 13.94 23.38 12.51
CA SER A 79 14.31 24.21 13.66
C SER A 79 14.07 25.69 13.38
N LEU A 80 14.44 26.17 12.20
CA LEU A 80 14.14 27.53 11.75
C LEU A 80 12.63 27.78 11.63
N LEU A 81 11.91 26.87 11.00
CA LEU A 81 10.45 26.96 10.88
C LEU A 81 9.76 27.06 12.25
N ARG A 82 10.28 26.33 13.26
CA ARG A 82 9.75 26.35 14.62
C ARG A 82 10.07 27.65 15.36
N SER A 83 11.27 28.17 15.18
CA SER A 83 11.83 29.25 16.01
C SER A 83 11.56 30.65 15.44
N LEU A 84 11.34 30.78 14.13
CA LEU A 84 11.18 32.08 13.48
C LEU A 84 9.76 32.65 13.62
N PRO A 85 9.61 34.00 13.57
CA PRO A 85 8.31 34.66 13.51
C PRO A 85 7.47 34.19 12.31
N HIS A 86 6.16 34.16 12.47
CA HIS A 86 5.24 33.58 11.48
C HIS A 86 5.41 34.14 10.06
N PHE A 87 5.66 35.46 9.94
CA PHE A 87 5.80 36.10 8.62
C PHE A 87 7.07 35.66 7.85
N VAL A 88 8.07 35.11 8.54
CA VAL A 88 9.31 34.59 7.93
C VAL A 88 9.17 33.10 7.56
N LYS A 89 8.31 32.37 8.24
CA LYS A 89 8.16 30.90 8.07
C LYS A 89 7.90 30.49 6.63
N ARG A 90 7.13 31.31 5.87
CA ARG A 90 6.85 31.04 4.46
C ARG A 90 8.11 30.95 3.59
N TYR A 91 9.18 31.68 3.93
CA TYR A 91 10.43 31.66 3.19
C TYR A 91 11.29 30.45 3.54
N VAL A 92 11.20 29.98 4.78
CA VAL A 92 11.85 28.72 5.18
C VAL A 92 11.14 27.52 4.58
N TYR A 93 9.81 27.49 4.65
CA TYR A 93 9.01 26.42 4.10
C TYR A 93 9.04 26.40 2.56
N ASN A 94 9.00 27.61 1.94
CA ASN A 94 9.16 27.82 0.50
C ASN A 94 8.41 26.80 -0.36
N GLU A 95 7.12 26.64 -0.10
CA GLU A 95 6.26 25.66 -0.80
C GLU A 95 6.82 24.23 -0.79
N GLN A 96 7.21 23.78 0.36
CA GLN A 96 7.88 22.49 0.62
C GLN A 96 9.30 22.38 0.07
N ARG A 97 9.84 23.48 -0.42
CA ARG A 97 11.21 23.50 -0.98
C ARG A 97 12.29 23.67 0.07
N TRP A 98 11.99 23.94 1.30
CA TRP A 98 12.90 24.13 2.42
C TRP A 98 14.16 24.98 2.11
N LEU A 99 14.48 25.94 2.92
CA LEU A 99 15.49 26.95 2.61
C LEU A 99 16.90 26.35 2.54
N ILE A 100 17.32 25.63 3.60
CA ILE A 100 18.68 25.07 3.72
C ILE A 100 18.82 23.84 2.84
N GLN A 101 17.84 22.98 2.84
CA GLN A 101 17.82 21.78 2.00
C GLN A 101 17.95 22.14 0.51
N ALA A 102 17.36 23.26 0.08
CA ALA A 102 17.50 23.75 -1.28
C ALA A 102 18.91 24.20 -1.67
N LEU A 103 19.74 24.52 -0.69
CA LEU A 103 21.12 25.00 -0.92
C LEU A 103 22.15 23.87 -0.94
N VAL A 104 21.87 22.75 -0.26
CA VAL A 104 22.86 21.69 -0.05
C VAL A 104 22.48 20.35 -0.71
N SER A 105 21.22 20.15 -1.07
CA SER A 105 20.78 18.91 -1.70
C SER A 105 20.87 19.02 -3.21
N GLU A 106 21.67 18.16 -3.81
CA GLU A 106 21.85 18.10 -5.27
C GLU A 106 20.65 17.54 -6.02
N SER A 107 19.76 16.82 -5.33
CA SER A 107 18.57 16.22 -5.96
C SER A 107 17.41 16.06 -5.00
N ARG A 108 16.38 16.92 -5.15
CA ARG A 108 15.09 16.78 -4.45
C ARG A 108 14.25 15.62 -4.97
N VAL A 109 14.47 15.26 -6.19
CA VAL A 109 13.69 14.23 -6.90
C VAL A 109 13.88 12.88 -6.23
N SER A 110 15.09 12.57 -5.79
CA SER A 110 15.40 11.30 -5.11
C SER A 110 14.70 11.15 -3.75
N GLN A 111 14.43 12.24 -3.04
CA GLN A 111 13.76 12.23 -1.72
C GLN A 111 12.25 12.03 -1.84
N LEU A 112 11.67 12.22 -3.01
CA LEU A 112 10.27 11.91 -3.22
C LEU A 112 10.06 10.40 -3.18
N GLN A 113 9.10 9.95 -2.40
CA GLN A 113 8.81 8.54 -2.18
C GLN A 113 8.63 7.74 -3.49
N TYR A 114 8.04 8.37 -4.51
CA TYR A 114 7.92 7.77 -5.84
C TYR A 114 9.29 7.42 -6.43
N PHE A 115 10.23 8.36 -6.46
CA PHE A 115 11.53 8.18 -7.09
C PHE A 115 12.45 7.27 -6.26
N SER A 116 12.34 7.29 -4.94
CA SER A 116 13.07 6.36 -4.08
C SER A 116 12.68 4.92 -4.37
N HIS A 117 11.39 4.65 -4.48
CA HIS A 117 10.91 3.31 -4.81
C HIS A 117 11.22 2.91 -6.27
N ARG A 118 11.16 3.86 -7.21
CA ARG A 118 11.60 3.63 -8.59
C ARG A 118 13.10 3.32 -8.65
N PHE A 119 13.91 4.01 -7.86
CA PHE A 119 15.35 3.74 -7.77
C PHE A 119 15.63 2.35 -7.18
N PHE A 120 14.91 1.96 -6.12
CA PHE A 120 14.97 0.60 -5.58
C PHE A 120 14.66 -0.45 -6.66
N LEU A 121 13.58 -0.27 -7.42
CA LEU A 121 13.21 -1.20 -8.50
C LEU A 121 14.30 -1.30 -9.57
N ARG A 122 14.94 -0.18 -9.92
CA ARG A 122 16.06 -0.17 -10.86
C ARG A 122 17.23 -0.99 -10.32
N ARG A 123 17.63 -0.77 -9.09
CA ARG A 123 18.71 -1.55 -8.45
C ARG A 123 18.36 -3.03 -8.35
N TRP A 124 17.14 -3.34 -7.97
CA TRP A 124 16.67 -4.73 -7.95
C TRP A 124 16.71 -5.36 -9.34
N HIS A 125 16.25 -4.64 -10.37
CA HIS A 125 16.35 -5.08 -11.76
C HIS A 125 17.80 -5.37 -12.17
N GLU A 126 18.74 -4.49 -11.80
CA GLU A 126 20.17 -4.65 -12.13
C GLU A 126 20.80 -5.85 -11.40
N SER A 127 20.45 -6.05 -10.12
CA SER A 127 21.02 -7.10 -9.27
C SER A 127 20.30 -8.45 -9.34
N MET A 128 19.21 -8.57 -10.10
CA MET A 128 18.43 -9.79 -10.16
C MET A 128 19.21 -10.93 -10.82
N THR A 129 19.35 -12.04 -10.10
CA THR A 129 19.96 -13.30 -10.56
C THR A 129 19.03 -14.48 -10.25
N ALA A 130 19.35 -15.65 -10.80
CA ALA A 130 18.65 -16.92 -10.55
C ALA A 130 19.42 -17.85 -9.60
N GLU A 131 20.43 -17.33 -8.88
CA GLU A 131 21.45 -18.16 -8.19
C GLU A 131 21.07 -18.54 -6.74
N ARG A 132 19.83 -18.30 -6.29
CA ARG A 132 19.39 -18.73 -4.96
C ARG A 132 19.17 -20.24 -4.92
N GLU A 133 19.71 -20.91 -3.91
CA GLU A 133 19.55 -22.35 -3.69
C GLU A 133 18.15 -22.71 -3.19
N ALA A 134 17.60 -21.90 -2.29
CA ALA A 134 16.25 -22.07 -1.76
C ALA A 134 15.22 -21.26 -2.56
N PRO A 135 13.97 -21.71 -2.61
CA PRO A 135 12.89 -20.88 -3.15
C PRO A 135 12.72 -19.64 -2.30
N VAL A 136 12.38 -18.51 -2.95
CA VAL A 136 12.27 -17.21 -2.27
C VAL A 136 10.85 -16.67 -2.39
N TYR A 137 10.26 -16.27 -1.27
CA TYR A 137 9.05 -15.48 -1.21
C TYR A 137 9.42 -14.00 -1.07
N LYS A 138 9.05 -13.20 -2.04
CA LYS A 138 9.31 -11.75 -2.04
C LYS A 138 8.02 -10.99 -1.79
N MET A 139 8.00 -10.19 -0.72
CA MET A 139 6.94 -9.22 -0.43
C MET A 139 7.49 -7.82 -0.63
N VAL A 140 6.95 -7.09 -1.62
CA VAL A 140 7.43 -5.75 -1.97
C VAL A 140 6.26 -4.78 -1.95
N HIS A 141 6.29 -3.84 -1.01
CA HIS A 141 5.26 -2.82 -0.86
C HIS A 141 5.78 -1.47 -1.38
N LEU A 142 5.32 -1.09 -2.55
CA LEU A 142 5.77 0.12 -3.26
C LEU A 142 4.70 1.21 -3.19
N MET A 143 5.13 2.44 -2.93
CA MET A 143 4.26 3.62 -2.88
C MET A 143 4.30 4.42 -4.20
N LEU A 144 4.53 3.74 -5.33
CA LEU A 144 4.67 4.40 -6.63
C LEU A 144 3.39 5.10 -7.11
N SER A 145 2.22 4.53 -6.84
CA SER A 145 0.93 5.10 -7.21
C SER A 145 0.31 5.96 -6.10
N HIS A 146 0.99 6.10 -4.95
CA HIS A 146 0.51 6.86 -3.81
C HIS A 146 0.75 8.37 -3.98
N ASN A 147 -0.08 9.18 -3.32
CA ASN A 147 0.14 10.63 -3.22
C ASN A 147 1.49 10.97 -2.52
N PRO A 148 2.15 12.05 -2.91
CA PRO A 148 1.75 13.04 -3.90
C PRO A 148 1.92 12.55 -5.35
N MET A 149 1.10 13.09 -6.27
CA MET A 149 1.32 12.90 -7.70
C MET A 149 2.48 13.80 -8.13
N VAL A 150 3.51 13.21 -8.75
CA VAL A 150 4.79 13.89 -9.00
C VAL A 150 5.34 13.67 -10.41
N VAL A 151 4.66 12.85 -11.21
CA VAL A 151 5.09 12.56 -12.58
C VAL A 151 4.03 12.97 -13.60
N ASP A 152 4.52 13.38 -14.75
CA ASP A 152 3.73 13.70 -15.94
C ASP A 152 3.40 12.45 -16.78
N GLU A 153 2.91 12.67 -17.99
CA GLU A 153 2.54 11.63 -18.94
C GLU A 153 3.73 10.83 -19.48
N ASP A 154 4.93 11.41 -19.46
CA ASP A 154 6.18 10.77 -19.89
C ASP A 154 6.92 10.05 -18.75
N CYS A 155 6.33 10.04 -17.53
CA CYS A 155 6.91 9.47 -16.32
C CYS A 155 8.14 10.21 -15.81
N GLU A 156 8.27 11.46 -16.21
CA GLU A 156 9.30 12.36 -15.70
C GLU A 156 8.75 13.25 -14.58
N PHE A 157 9.65 13.85 -13.81
CA PHE A 157 9.24 14.72 -12.71
C PHE A 157 8.57 15.99 -13.24
N ALA A 158 7.36 16.26 -12.77
CA ALA A 158 6.54 17.42 -13.18
C ALA A 158 6.99 18.76 -12.56
N ASP A 159 8.17 18.84 -11.96
CA ASP A 159 8.74 20.01 -11.24
C ASP A 159 7.87 20.58 -10.11
N GLN A 160 6.74 19.95 -9.82
CA GLN A 160 5.80 20.32 -8.77
C GLN A 160 4.96 19.15 -8.31
N TYR A 161 4.30 19.29 -7.16
CA TYR A 161 3.24 18.38 -6.75
C TYR A 161 1.98 18.63 -7.55
N LEU A 162 1.48 17.59 -8.20
CA LEU A 162 0.24 17.64 -8.95
C LEU A 162 -0.95 17.30 -8.04
N TYR A 163 -2.11 17.86 -8.33
CA TYR A 163 -3.33 17.50 -7.62
C TYR A 163 -3.71 16.04 -7.93
N ALA A 164 -4.29 15.35 -6.93
CA ALA A 164 -4.80 14.00 -7.11
C ALA A 164 -6.11 14.00 -7.93
N GLU A 165 -6.05 14.53 -9.14
CA GLU A 165 -7.09 14.46 -10.14
C GLU A 165 -6.95 13.18 -10.97
N ARG A 166 -8.04 12.76 -11.61
CA ARG A 166 -8.09 11.50 -12.34
C ARG A 166 -6.93 11.31 -13.33
N GLU A 167 -6.58 12.35 -14.07
CA GLU A 167 -5.52 12.32 -15.08
C GLU A 167 -4.15 12.07 -14.44
N ASN A 168 -3.78 12.84 -13.44
CA ASN A 168 -2.50 12.70 -12.74
C ASN A 168 -2.37 11.35 -12.01
N VAL A 169 -3.47 10.87 -11.41
CA VAL A 169 -3.52 9.53 -10.80
C VAL A 169 -3.33 8.44 -11.84
N LEU A 170 -3.96 8.56 -13.01
CA LEU A 170 -3.79 7.60 -14.11
C LEU A 170 -2.36 7.62 -14.67
N ASN A 171 -1.77 8.80 -14.86
CA ASN A 171 -0.39 8.93 -15.34
C ASN A 171 0.59 8.25 -14.35
N GLN A 172 0.52 8.57 -13.08
CA GLN A 172 1.40 7.97 -12.08
C GLN A 172 1.18 6.46 -11.92
N SER A 173 -0.06 5.99 -11.98
CA SER A 173 -0.38 4.55 -11.96
C SER A 173 0.17 3.83 -13.18
N ARG A 174 0.03 4.43 -14.38
CA ARG A 174 0.63 3.91 -15.62
C ARG A 174 2.14 3.80 -15.51
N CYS A 175 2.79 4.84 -15.00
CA CYS A 175 4.24 4.85 -14.80
C CYS A 175 4.69 3.76 -13.82
N SER A 176 3.91 3.53 -12.75
CA SER A 176 4.16 2.46 -11.80
C SER A 176 4.06 1.07 -12.45
N LEU A 177 3.07 0.85 -13.31
CA LEU A 177 2.92 -0.40 -14.05
C LEU A 177 4.04 -0.62 -15.08
N ILE A 178 4.55 0.44 -15.70
CA ILE A 178 5.72 0.36 -16.60
C ILE A 178 6.94 -0.18 -15.86
N GLU A 179 7.19 0.28 -14.62
CA GLU A 179 8.29 -0.24 -13.80
C GLU A 179 8.06 -1.72 -13.43
N ALA A 180 6.82 -2.11 -13.12
CA ALA A 180 6.49 -3.52 -12.89
C ALA A 180 6.75 -4.38 -14.14
N VAL A 181 6.34 -3.93 -15.33
CA VAL A 181 6.58 -4.64 -16.59
C VAL A 181 8.08 -4.81 -16.87
N ARG A 182 8.89 -3.78 -16.62
CA ARG A 182 10.36 -3.88 -16.74
C ARG A 182 10.93 -4.98 -15.85
N LEU A 183 10.42 -5.10 -14.63
CA LEU A 183 10.82 -6.15 -13.71
C LEU A 183 10.44 -7.54 -14.24
N LEU A 184 9.22 -7.70 -14.76
CA LEU A 184 8.77 -8.96 -15.37
C LEU A 184 9.63 -9.36 -16.59
N GLU A 185 10.00 -8.40 -17.43
CA GLU A 185 10.90 -8.67 -18.57
C GLU A 185 12.29 -9.11 -18.09
N LYS A 186 12.80 -8.52 -17.01
CA LYS A 186 14.05 -8.98 -16.40
C LYS A 186 13.93 -10.39 -15.86
N MET A 187 12.81 -10.74 -15.19
CA MET A 187 12.55 -12.10 -14.71
C MET A 187 12.54 -13.12 -15.86
N LYS A 188 11.98 -12.77 -17.02
CA LYS A 188 12.06 -13.60 -18.24
C LYS A 188 13.49 -13.76 -18.71
N HIS A 189 14.26 -12.66 -18.75
CA HIS A 189 15.65 -12.68 -19.21
C HIS A 189 16.56 -13.58 -18.32
N VAL A 190 16.35 -13.55 -17.00
CA VAL A 190 17.12 -14.40 -16.07
C VAL A 190 16.52 -15.81 -15.91
N GLY A 191 15.41 -16.11 -16.58
CA GLY A 191 14.83 -17.46 -16.64
C GLY A 191 14.00 -17.88 -15.43
N VAL A 192 13.60 -16.94 -14.55
CA VAL A 192 12.81 -17.27 -13.35
C VAL A 192 11.31 -16.99 -13.51
N TYR A 193 10.90 -16.27 -14.58
CA TYR A 193 9.52 -15.84 -14.77
C TYR A 193 8.52 -17.00 -14.82
N ASP A 194 8.81 -18.04 -15.62
CA ASP A 194 7.84 -19.11 -15.91
C ASP A 194 7.47 -19.89 -14.64
N GLN A 195 8.43 -20.15 -13.77
CA GLN A 195 8.24 -20.93 -12.54
C GLN A 195 7.86 -20.10 -11.31
N THR A 196 7.70 -18.78 -11.46
CA THR A 196 7.33 -17.90 -10.34
C THR A 196 5.83 -17.67 -10.31
N LEU A 197 5.21 -17.81 -9.13
CA LEU A 197 3.91 -17.21 -8.83
C LEU A 197 4.10 -15.70 -8.70
N ILE A 198 3.39 -14.91 -9.48
CA ILE A 198 3.48 -13.45 -9.43
C ILE A 198 2.11 -12.89 -9.10
N VAL A 199 2.03 -12.07 -8.05
CA VAL A 199 0.85 -11.31 -7.68
C VAL A 199 1.19 -9.83 -7.71
N ILE A 200 0.47 -9.06 -8.51
CA ILE A 200 0.55 -7.59 -8.53
C ILE A 200 -0.79 -7.06 -8.08
N MET A 201 -0.80 -6.32 -6.98
CA MET A 201 -2.04 -5.81 -6.41
C MET A 201 -1.87 -4.40 -5.83
N GLY A 202 -2.97 -3.65 -5.72
CA GLY A 202 -3.08 -2.55 -4.78
C GLY A 202 -3.59 -3.06 -3.43
N ASP A 203 -3.14 -2.46 -2.34
CA ASP A 203 -3.71 -2.64 -1.00
C ASP A 203 -5.12 -2.03 -0.92
N HIS A 204 -5.34 -0.96 -1.69
CA HIS A 204 -6.62 -0.33 -1.98
C HIS A 204 -6.57 0.32 -3.38
N GLY A 205 -7.72 0.76 -3.87
CA GLY A 205 -7.82 1.49 -5.12
C GLY A 205 -7.45 2.97 -4.99
N ALA A 206 -7.65 3.74 -6.05
CA ALA A 206 -7.20 5.12 -6.11
C ALA A 206 -8.00 6.04 -5.17
N TRP A 207 -7.29 6.86 -4.40
CA TRP A 207 -7.86 7.94 -3.62
C TRP A 207 -8.09 9.16 -4.52
N VAL A 208 -9.13 9.13 -5.33
CA VAL A 208 -9.58 10.31 -6.08
C VAL A 208 -10.58 11.05 -5.20
N ARG A 209 -10.26 12.26 -4.75
CA ARG A 209 -11.20 13.08 -3.99
C ARG A 209 -12.33 13.53 -4.90
N PRO A 210 -13.58 13.06 -4.75
CA PRO A 210 -14.70 13.69 -5.41
C PRO A 210 -14.88 15.07 -4.79
N LYS A 211 -15.04 16.09 -5.62
CA LYS A 211 -15.39 17.43 -5.14
C LYS A 211 -16.71 17.33 -4.35
N GLY A 212 -16.67 17.69 -3.07
CA GLY A 212 -17.88 17.93 -2.28
C GLY A 212 -18.31 16.85 -1.27
N LEU A 213 -17.57 15.79 -1.06
CA LEU A 213 -17.90 14.83 0.02
C LEU A 213 -17.50 15.36 1.39
N LYS A 214 -18.53 15.74 2.16
CA LYS A 214 -18.42 16.01 3.59
C LYS A 214 -19.04 14.84 4.36
N VAL A 215 -18.35 14.37 5.41
CA VAL A 215 -18.97 13.52 6.42
C VAL A 215 -20.04 14.35 7.12
N GLU A 216 -21.31 13.97 6.98
CA GLU A 216 -22.38 14.60 7.72
C GLU A 216 -22.42 14.05 9.14
N ILE A 217 -22.25 14.94 10.10
CA ILE A 217 -22.50 14.65 11.51
C ILE A 217 -23.95 15.05 11.80
N ALA A 218 -24.72 14.16 12.43
CA ALA A 218 -26.08 14.47 12.83
C ALA A 218 -26.08 15.56 13.92
N SER A 219 -27.22 16.28 14.04
CA SER A 219 -27.37 17.37 15.01
C SER A 219 -27.24 16.93 16.49
N ASP A 220 -27.36 15.64 16.76
CA ASP A 220 -27.19 15.01 18.06
C ASP A 220 -25.73 14.58 18.33
N GLY A 221 -24.81 14.87 17.45
CA GLY A 221 -23.39 14.48 17.54
C GLY A 221 -23.11 13.05 17.08
N THR A 222 -24.13 12.29 16.65
CA THR A 222 -23.92 10.96 16.10
C THR A 222 -23.44 11.05 14.64
N ARG A 223 -22.51 10.18 14.27
CA ARG A 223 -22.09 10.04 12.88
C ARG A 223 -23.22 9.35 12.10
N LYS A 224 -23.73 10.00 11.06
CA LYS A 224 -24.65 9.33 10.14
C LYS A 224 -23.90 8.23 9.39
N PRO A 225 -24.56 7.09 9.11
CA PRO A 225 -24.01 6.07 8.25
C PRO A 225 -23.52 6.72 6.95
N MET A 226 -22.26 6.48 6.61
CA MET A 226 -21.72 7.00 5.35
C MET A 226 -22.34 6.19 4.20
N LEU A 227 -23.17 6.84 3.41
CA LEU A 227 -23.57 6.27 2.13
C LEU A 227 -22.33 6.10 1.27
N LEU A 228 -22.23 4.98 0.55
CA LEU A 228 -21.11 4.69 -0.34
C LEU A 228 -20.92 5.85 -1.32
N SER A 229 -19.75 6.44 -1.24
CA SER A 229 -19.36 7.49 -2.17
C SER A 229 -18.53 6.91 -3.32
N ALA A 230 -18.43 7.66 -4.43
CA ALA A 230 -17.56 7.27 -5.54
C ALA A 230 -16.08 7.07 -5.11
N ALA A 231 -15.62 7.82 -4.09
CA ALA A 231 -14.27 7.65 -3.55
C ALA A 231 -14.12 6.34 -2.78
N GLN A 232 -15.08 6.00 -1.92
CA GLN A 232 -15.06 4.74 -1.17
C GLN A 232 -15.17 3.55 -2.11
N HIS A 233 -16.01 3.65 -3.14
CA HIS A 233 -16.10 2.65 -4.19
C HIS A 233 -14.77 2.48 -4.92
N ALA A 234 -14.11 3.58 -5.30
CA ALA A 234 -12.80 3.53 -5.96
C ALA A 234 -11.71 2.92 -5.05
N LEU A 235 -11.75 3.20 -3.74
CA LEU A 235 -10.83 2.58 -2.77
C LEU A 235 -11.03 1.07 -2.64
N ALA A 236 -12.27 0.60 -2.77
CA ALA A 236 -12.62 -0.81 -2.63
C ALA A 236 -12.31 -1.65 -3.89
N THR A 237 -11.84 -1.03 -4.96
CA THR A 237 -11.57 -1.69 -6.25
C THR A 237 -10.08 -1.62 -6.64
N PRO A 238 -9.17 -2.24 -5.86
CA PRO A 238 -7.77 -2.29 -6.22
C PRO A 238 -7.52 -3.14 -7.47
N LEU A 239 -6.40 -2.88 -8.14
CA LEU A 239 -5.86 -3.81 -9.13
C LEU A 239 -5.54 -5.15 -8.46
N LEU A 240 -5.85 -6.25 -9.14
CA LEU A 240 -5.35 -7.57 -8.81
C LEU A 240 -5.01 -8.32 -10.11
N ALA A 241 -3.77 -8.73 -10.24
CA ALA A 241 -3.29 -9.54 -11.35
C ALA A 241 -2.46 -10.71 -10.80
N ILE A 242 -2.75 -11.91 -11.30
CA ILE A 242 -2.10 -13.16 -10.85
C ILE A 242 -1.55 -13.88 -12.07
N LYS A 243 -0.28 -14.28 -12.00
CA LYS A 243 0.37 -15.18 -12.97
C LYS A 243 0.82 -16.43 -12.24
N MET A 244 0.25 -17.56 -12.60
CA MET A 244 0.59 -18.87 -12.05
C MET A 244 1.93 -19.38 -12.55
N PRO A 245 2.65 -20.23 -11.76
CA PRO A 245 3.80 -20.98 -12.27
C PRO A 245 3.38 -21.78 -13.51
N GLY A 246 4.20 -21.74 -14.56
CA GLY A 246 3.90 -22.39 -15.85
C GLY A 246 2.77 -21.74 -16.66
N GLY A 247 2.15 -20.70 -16.12
CA GLY A 247 1.09 -19.97 -16.83
C GLY A 247 1.60 -19.28 -18.09
N SER A 248 0.92 -19.49 -19.20
CA SER A 248 1.25 -18.92 -20.52
C SER A 248 0.00 -18.38 -21.22
N GLY A 249 0.20 -17.60 -22.25
CA GLY A 249 -0.87 -17.01 -23.05
C GLY A 249 -1.09 -15.53 -22.79
N SER A 250 -2.17 -15.00 -23.34
CA SER A 250 -2.54 -13.59 -23.21
C SER A 250 -3.13 -13.27 -21.84
N LEU A 251 -3.01 -12.02 -21.44
CA LEU A 251 -3.75 -11.49 -20.27
C LEU A 251 -5.25 -11.71 -20.46
N ARG A 252 -5.90 -12.23 -19.43
CA ARG A 252 -7.34 -12.42 -19.38
C ARG A 252 -7.91 -11.59 -18.24
N PHE A 253 -9.09 -11.06 -18.45
CA PHE A 253 -9.88 -10.40 -17.41
C PHE A 253 -10.93 -11.36 -16.91
N SER A 254 -11.29 -11.26 -15.64
CA SER A 254 -12.37 -12.04 -15.03
C SER A 254 -13.20 -11.13 -14.13
N ASP A 255 -14.52 -11.30 -14.20
CA ASP A 255 -15.51 -10.65 -13.33
C ASP A 255 -15.85 -11.50 -12.09
N ALA A 256 -15.09 -12.58 -11.85
CA ALA A 256 -15.28 -13.42 -10.67
C ALA A 256 -15.27 -12.59 -9.38
N PRO A 257 -16.18 -12.88 -8.43
CA PRO A 257 -16.37 -12.07 -7.23
C PRO A 257 -15.25 -12.26 -6.22
N THR A 258 -14.05 -11.78 -6.55
CA THR A 258 -12.84 -11.90 -5.73
C THR A 258 -12.83 -10.95 -4.54
N TRP A 259 -12.03 -11.27 -3.54
CA TRP A 259 -11.76 -10.45 -2.36
C TRP A 259 -10.26 -10.53 -2.03
N THR A 260 -9.63 -9.42 -1.65
CA THR A 260 -8.20 -9.42 -1.29
C THR A 260 -7.86 -10.38 -0.15
N ALA A 261 -8.82 -10.63 0.74
CA ALA A 261 -8.70 -11.62 1.81
C ALA A 261 -8.60 -13.08 1.31
N ASP A 262 -8.87 -13.34 0.03
CA ASP A 262 -8.76 -14.68 -0.59
C ASP A 262 -7.32 -14.99 -1.03
N LEU A 263 -6.45 -13.99 -1.09
CA LEU A 263 -5.07 -14.17 -1.58
C LEU A 263 -4.23 -15.16 -0.78
N PRO A 264 -4.28 -15.22 0.56
CA PRO A 264 -3.52 -16.21 1.31
C PRO A 264 -3.83 -17.65 0.91
N ASP A 265 -5.13 -18.00 0.77
CA ASP A 265 -5.55 -19.32 0.31
C ASP A 265 -5.15 -19.59 -1.13
N THR A 266 -5.25 -18.58 -2.01
CA THR A 266 -4.79 -18.69 -3.40
C THR A 266 -3.31 -18.97 -3.48
N ILE A 267 -2.49 -18.26 -2.71
CA ILE A 267 -1.03 -18.46 -2.67
C ILE A 267 -0.71 -19.83 -2.07
N SER A 268 -1.35 -20.20 -0.94
CA SER A 268 -1.19 -21.49 -0.29
C SER A 268 -1.50 -22.65 -1.26
N THR A 269 -2.62 -22.57 -1.97
CA THR A 269 -3.00 -23.57 -2.98
C THR A 269 -2.01 -23.61 -4.14
N ALA A 270 -1.63 -22.46 -4.68
CA ALA A 270 -0.75 -22.35 -5.84
C ALA A 270 0.67 -22.90 -5.56
N LEU A 271 1.15 -22.75 -4.33
CA LEU A 271 2.49 -23.18 -3.91
C LEU A 271 2.48 -24.52 -3.13
N GLY A 272 1.31 -25.09 -2.88
CA GLY A 272 1.17 -26.39 -2.21
C GLY A 272 1.51 -26.36 -0.73
N PHE A 273 1.31 -25.25 -0.03
CA PHE A 273 1.60 -25.13 1.40
C PHE A 273 0.64 -25.94 2.28
N GLY A 274 -0.62 -26.09 1.84
CA GLY A 274 -1.63 -26.86 2.57
C GLY A 274 -2.25 -26.14 3.74
N ASP A 275 -1.93 -24.85 3.94
CA ASP A 275 -2.56 -24.01 4.96
C ASP A 275 -3.94 -23.53 4.51
N ASP A 276 -4.89 -23.49 5.45
CA ASP A 276 -6.26 -23.00 5.26
C ASP A 276 -6.45 -21.69 6.07
N PHE A 277 -6.62 -20.58 5.37
CA PHE A 277 -6.91 -19.27 5.97
C PHE A 277 -8.42 -18.99 6.08
N GLY A 278 -9.26 -19.96 5.77
CA GLY A 278 -10.73 -19.89 5.88
C GLY A 278 -11.34 -19.01 4.79
N ARG A 279 -10.73 -18.93 3.62
CA ARG A 279 -11.17 -18.17 2.45
C ARG A 279 -11.26 -19.06 1.22
N ARG A 280 -11.33 -18.48 0.05
CA ARG A 280 -11.45 -19.20 -1.21
C ARG A 280 -10.20 -18.96 -2.07
N ASP A 281 -9.79 -19.98 -2.79
CA ASP A 281 -8.86 -19.78 -3.88
C ASP A 281 -9.53 -18.95 -4.99
N ILE A 282 -8.98 -17.78 -5.29
CA ILE A 282 -9.47 -16.84 -6.31
C ILE A 282 -9.62 -17.54 -7.67
N LEU A 283 -8.70 -18.43 -8.02
CA LEU A 283 -8.67 -19.09 -9.31
C LEU A 283 -9.73 -20.21 -9.43
N SER A 284 -10.34 -20.61 -8.32
CA SER A 284 -11.46 -21.55 -8.31
C SER A 284 -12.85 -20.89 -8.44
N LEU A 285 -12.91 -19.55 -8.38
CA LEU A 285 -14.16 -18.82 -8.46
C LEU A 285 -14.65 -18.71 -9.89
N SER A 286 -15.94 -18.96 -10.12
CA SER A 286 -16.59 -18.69 -11.40
C SER A 286 -17.16 -17.27 -11.43
N GLU A 287 -17.32 -16.71 -12.64
CA GLU A 287 -17.82 -15.34 -12.82
C GLU A 287 -19.29 -15.17 -12.41
N ASP A 288 -20.06 -16.26 -12.45
CA ASP A 288 -21.46 -16.32 -12.05
C ASP A 288 -21.67 -16.71 -10.59
N GLU A 289 -20.60 -16.92 -9.84
CA GLU A 289 -20.68 -17.31 -8.43
C GLU A 289 -21.34 -16.23 -7.58
N GLN A 290 -22.32 -16.63 -6.79
CA GLN A 290 -22.99 -15.74 -5.85
C GLN A 290 -22.30 -15.79 -4.49
N ARG A 291 -21.64 -14.70 -4.10
CA ARG A 291 -21.04 -14.58 -2.76
C ARG A 291 -21.10 -13.14 -2.26
N THR A 292 -21.26 -13.02 -0.94
CA THR A 292 -21.18 -11.72 -0.26
C THR A 292 -19.73 -11.44 0.10
N ARG A 293 -19.22 -10.31 -0.35
CA ARG A 293 -17.91 -9.77 0.03
C ARG A 293 -18.12 -8.62 1.00
N ARG A 294 -17.13 -8.36 1.86
CA ARG A 294 -17.19 -7.31 2.88
C ARG A 294 -16.09 -6.29 2.65
N PHE A 295 -16.47 -5.05 2.57
CA PHE A 295 -15.56 -3.92 2.54
C PHE A 295 -15.72 -3.12 3.83
N HIS A 296 -14.61 -2.91 4.54
CA HIS A 296 -14.56 -2.17 5.78
C HIS A 296 -13.89 -0.83 5.53
N TYR A 297 -14.57 0.24 5.91
CA TYR A 297 -14.08 1.60 5.75
C TYR A 297 -14.11 2.33 7.08
N TYR A 298 -13.05 3.04 7.39
CA TYR A 298 -13.01 3.99 8.48
C TYR A 298 -12.59 5.37 7.97
N ALA A 299 -13.13 6.43 8.59
CA ALA A 299 -12.76 7.79 8.24
C ALA A 299 -11.40 8.09 8.87
N TYR A 300 -10.39 8.23 8.02
CA TYR A 300 -9.07 8.60 8.47
C TYR A 300 -9.02 10.09 8.81
N ASP A 301 -8.80 10.41 10.09
CA ASP A 301 -8.54 11.77 10.56
C ASP A 301 -7.08 11.86 11.07
N ARG A 302 -6.31 12.77 10.50
CA ARG A 302 -4.92 13.01 10.92
C ARG A 302 -4.82 13.53 12.36
N ALA A 303 -5.86 14.21 12.87
CA ALA A 303 -5.87 14.71 14.25
C ALA A 303 -5.98 13.59 15.30
N GLU A 304 -6.41 12.41 14.87
CA GLU A 304 -6.62 11.24 15.74
C GLU A 304 -5.54 10.15 15.57
N LEU A 305 -4.44 10.46 14.85
CA LEU A 305 -3.32 9.54 14.65
C LEU A 305 -2.64 9.06 15.94
N ASP A 306 -2.78 9.81 17.02
CA ASP A 306 -2.25 9.46 18.34
C ASP A 306 -3.20 8.57 19.14
N SER A 307 -4.33 8.15 18.56
CA SER A 307 -5.25 7.21 19.18
C SER A 307 -4.66 5.81 19.23
N ASP A 308 -4.66 5.18 20.39
CA ASP A 308 -4.27 3.78 20.55
C ASP A 308 -5.31 2.79 20.00
N TYR A 309 -6.44 3.29 19.54
CA TYR A 309 -7.59 2.50 19.10
C TYR A 309 -8.01 2.89 17.69
N LEU A 310 -8.59 1.91 17.00
CA LEU A 310 -9.15 2.14 15.67
C LEU A 310 -10.45 2.95 15.75
N GLU A 311 -10.63 3.85 14.78
CA GLU A 311 -11.87 4.60 14.56
C GLU A 311 -13.06 3.68 14.26
N PRO A 312 -14.32 4.17 14.40
CA PRO A 312 -15.51 3.44 13.97
C PRO A 312 -15.39 2.97 12.51
N ILE A 313 -15.75 1.71 12.28
CA ILE A 313 -15.62 1.08 10.97
C ILE A 313 -17.00 0.81 10.39
N GLN A 314 -17.27 1.37 9.23
CA GLN A 314 -18.46 1.07 8.45
C GLN A 314 -18.21 -0.12 7.53
N GLU A 315 -19.00 -1.17 7.70
CA GLU A 315 -19.04 -2.29 6.76
C GLU A 315 -19.95 -1.96 5.57
N TYR A 316 -19.54 -2.39 4.40
CA TYR A 316 -20.36 -2.49 3.19
C TYR A 316 -20.35 -3.93 2.72
N LEU A 317 -21.51 -4.42 2.30
CA LEU A 317 -21.70 -5.75 1.75
C LEU A 317 -21.86 -5.63 0.24
N VAL A 318 -21.12 -6.45 -0.51
CA VAL A 318 -21.11 -6.43 -1.98
C VAL A 318 -21.54 -7.80 -2.50
N GLU A 319 -22.65 -7.84 -3.24
CA GLU A 319 -23.20 -9.03 -3.87
C GLU A 319 -23.39 -8.78 -5.37
N GLY A 320 -22.57 -9.41 -6.20
CA GLY A 320 -22.54 -9.17 -7.65
C GLY A 320 -21.31 -8.40 -8.12
N ASN A 321 -21.43 -7.71 -9.25
CA ASN A 321 -20.32 -6.96 -9.84
C ASN A 321 -19.96 -5.76 -8.97
N VAL A 322 -18.69 -5.63 -8.61
CA VAL A 322 -18.18 -4.56 -7.75
C VAL A 322 -18.34 -3.16 -8.37
N TYR A 323 -18.39 -3.06 -9.69
CA TYR A 323 -18.59 -1.79 -10.40
C TYR A 323 -20.06 -1.36 -10.48
N ASP A 324 -21.00 -2.23 -10.12
CA ASP A 324 -22.40 -1.90 -10.01
C ASP A 324 -22.73 -1.42 -8.59
N LEU A 325 -23.05 -0.13 -8.45
CA LEU A 325 -23.40 0.46 -7.16
C LEU A 325 -24.64 -0.18 -6.53
N SER A 326 -25.55 -0.75 -7.33
CA SER A 326 -26.73 -1.48 -6.81
C SER A 326 -26.37 -2.80 -6.14
N ALA A 327 -25.18 -3.34 -6.39
CA ALA A 327 -24.65 -4.53 -5.72
C ALA A 327 -24.16 -4.24 -4.29
N TRP A 328 -24.15 -2.97 -3.87
CA TRP A 328 -23.62 -2.53 -2.59
C TRP A 328 -24.75 -2.20 -1.62
N ARG A 329 -24.62 -2.64 -0.38
CA ARG A 329 -25.52 -2.27 0.72
C ARG A 329 -24.74 -2.02 1.99
N LEU A 330 -25.30 -1.19 2.88
CA LEU A 330 -24.74 -0.97 4.20
C LEU A 330 -24.81 -2.27 5.02
N GLY A 331 -23.70 -2.58 5.67
CA GLY A 331 -23.57 -3.60 6.69
C GLY A 331 -23.56 -3.01 8.09
N GLU A 332 -22.84 -3.65 8.99
CA GLU A 332 -22.73 -3.27 10.40
C GLU A 332 -21.82 -2.03 10.56
N LEU A 333 -22.17 -1.16 11.50
CA LEU A 333 -21.26 -0.12 12.01
C LEU A 333 -20.60 -0.64 13.28
N TYR A 334 -19.28 -0.81 13.24
CA TYR A 334 -18.49 -1.21 14.39
C TYR A 334 -18.05 0.04 15.13
N GLU A 335 -18.76 0.36 16.20
CA GLU A 335 -18.38 1.45 17.10
C GLU A 335 -17.27 1.00 18.05
N PRO A 336 -16.26 1.85 18.34
CA PRO A 336 -15.38 1.61 19.49
C PRO A 336 -16.23 1.57 20.74
N ASN A 337 -16.12 0.55 21.58
CA ASN A 337 -16.78 0.61 22.89
C ASN A 337 -16.24 1.88 23.57
N SER A 338 -17.11 2.83 23.83
CA SER A 338 -16.78 3.87 24.81
C SER A 338 -16.21 3.15 26.01
N ALA A 339 -14.92 3.39 26.31
CA ALA A 339 -14.33 2.84 27.52
C ALA A 339 -15.36 3.03 28.61
N ALA A 340 -15.87 1.92 29.15
CA ALA A 340 -16.77 1.96 30.28
C ALA A 340 -16.06 2.83 31.29
N GLY A 341 -16.66 3.98 31.60
CA GLY A 341 -16.06 4.99 32.44
C GLY A 341 -15.50 4.39 33.73
N ASN A 342 -14.31 4.80 34.03
CA ASN A 342 -13.84 4.99 35.41
C ASN A 342 -12.83 6.11 35.40
#